data_3b5c4ea24e8f0a60198776c3948cf55e
#
_entry.id   3b5c4ea24e8f0a60198776c3948cf55e
#
_cell.length_a   1.000
_cell.length_b   1.000
_cell.length_c   1.000
_cell.angle_alpha   90.00
_cell.angle_beta   90.00
_cell.angle_gamma   90.00
#
_symmetry.space_group_name_H-M   'P 1'
#
loop_
_entity.id
_entity.type
_entity.pdbx_description
1 polymer ?
#
loop_
_entity_poly.entity_id
_entity_poly.type
_entity_poly.pdbx_seq_one_letter_code
_entity_poly.pdbx_strand_id
1 'polypeptide(L)'
;IKKSTDHIFSIFPHEKPLFEKVGIQTTFVGHPLANKIPLKSNKFKYRKMLKLKSKELVIALLPGSRMGELKAHTDTLLETAQNLLEVHPDAKFLIPATNDKNVHFIKGRIRNNPTKNLKLIKGKVDEILSSSNIAIAASGTASLQIALHKKPMIIIYKGSWISYFIWKMVRLIPNVSLPNILLNENFVPEMLQHRAIPNLLSEKACEIIKDKKYSKKIEFKFNRLHKD
;
A
#
# COMPACT_ATOMS: atom_id res chain seq x y z
N ILE A 1 12.87 -27.98 -0.77
CA ILE A 1 11.64 -27.87 0.03
C ILE A 1 10.99 -29.25 0.14
N LYS A 2 10.69 -29.98 -0.96
CA LYS A 2 10.00 -31.29 -0.91
C LYS A 2 10.71 -32.35 -0.02
N LYS A 3 12.04 -32.33 0.10
CA LYS A 3 12.80 -33.30 0.93
C LYS A 3 12.72 -33.01 2.44
N SER A 4 12.14 -31.87 2.87
CA SER A 4 12.13 -31.43 4.26
C SER A 4 10.78 -30.85 4.71
N THR A 5 9.72 -31.08 3.93
CA THR A 5 8.40 -30.50 4.21
C THR A 5 7.32 -31.47 3.79
N ASP A 6 6.50 -31.88 4.75
CA ASP A 6 5.39 -32.83 4.52
C ASP A 6 4.08 -32.08 4.18
N HIS A 7 3.87 -30.90 4.76
CA HIS A 7 2.66 -30.10 4.57
C HIS A 7 2.95 -28.60 4.63
N ILE A 8 2.22 -27.80 3.82
CA ILE A 8 2.29 -26.33 3.83
C ILE A 8 0.92 -25.74 4.11
N PHE A 9 0.87 -24.79 5.06
CA PHE A 9 -0.27 -23.90 5.24
C PHE A 9 -0.02 -22.60 4.47
N SER A 10 -0.66 -22.46 3.31
CA SER A 10 -0.50 -21.27 2.47
C SER A 10 -1.46 -20.16 2.88
N ILE A 11 -0.98 -18.93 2.84
CA ILE A 11 -1.77 -17.72 3.15
C ILE A 11 -2.35 -17.06 1.91
N PHE A 12 -1.96 -17.54 0.72
CA PHE A 12 -2.49 -17.07 -0.56
C PHE A 12 -3.01 -18.23 -1.40
N PRO A 13 -4.19 -18.10 -2.04
CA PRO A 13 -4.82 -19.18 -2.77
C PRO A 13 -4.01 -19.67 -3.99
N HIS A 14 -3.25 -18.77 -4.64
CA HIS A 14 -2.44 -19.10 -5.81
C HIS A 14 -1.18 -19.92 -5.49
N GLU A 15 -0.77 -19.99 -4.22
CA GLU A 15 0.40 -20.78 -3.79
C GLU A 15 0.09 -22.27 -3.75
N LYS A 16 -1.15 -22.66 -3.40
CA LYS A 16 -1.57 -24.04 -3.27
C LYS A 16 -1.25 -24.89 -4.52
N PRO A 17 -1.70 -24.52 -5.73
CA PRO A 17 -1.40 -25.31 -6.93
C PRO A 17 0.10 -25.34 -7.27
N LEU A 18 0.89 -24.36 -6.85
CA LEU A 18 2.35 -24.36 -7.08
C LEU A 18 3.05 -25.41 -6.22
N PHE A 19 2.67 -25.57 -4.97
CA PHE A 19 3.25 -26.56 -4.07
C PHE A 19 2.73 -27.98 -4.38
N GLU A 20 1.45 -28.12 -4.71
CA GLU A 20 0.87 -29.41 -5.10
C GLU A 20 1.53 -30.00 -6.38
N LYS A 21 1.89 -29.15 -7.35
CA LYS A 21 2.64 -29.56 -8.55
C LYS A 21 3.98 -30.24 -8.23
N VAL A 22 4.62 -29.88 -7.14
CA VAL A 22 5.87 -30.49 -6.71
C VAL A 22 5.65 -31.58 -5.65
N GLY A 23 4.40 -32.01 -5.45
CA GLY A 23 4.02 -33.12 -4.58
C GLY A 23 4.09 -32.81 -3.09
N ILE A 24 3.81 -31.57 -2.68
CA ILE A 24 3.70 -31.16 -1.29
C ILE A 24 2.22 -30.88 -0.99
N GLN A 25 1.67 -31.57 0.02
CA GLN A 25 0.31 -31.31 0.47
C GLN A 25 0.18 -29.87 0.95
N THR A 26 -0.85 -29.15 0.51
CA THR A 26 -1.02 -27.74 0.84
C THR A 26 -2.46 -27.41 1.20
N THR A 27 -2.64 -26.78 2.36
CA THR A 27 -3.94 -26.26 2.80
C THR A 27 -3.91 -24.75 2.77
N PHE A 28 -4.84 -24.13 2.05
CA PHE A 28 -5.03 -22.68 2.12
C PHE A 28 -5.77 -22.33 3.41
N VAL A 29 -5.17 -21.46 4.23
CA VAL A 29 -5.69 -21.05 5.55
C VAL A 29 -6.11 -19.59 5.62
N GLY A 30 -5.89 -18.83 4.54
CA GLY A 30 -6.16 -17.40 4.49
C GLY A 30 -5.08 -16.54 5.16
N HIS A 31 -5.12 -15.24 4.89
CA HIS A 31 -4.14 -14.32 5.45
C HIS A 31 -4.60 -13.76 6.81
N PRO A 32 -3.77 -13.79 7.88
CA PRO A 32 -4.16 -13.34 9.22
C PRO A 32 -4.71 -11.91 9.29
N LEU A 33 -4.28 -11.01 8.40
CA LEU A 33 -4.80 -9.65 8.32
C LEU A 33 -6.30 -9.60 7.97
N ALA A 34 -6.82 -10.56 7.21
CA ALA A 34 -8.23 -10.60 6.85
C ALA A 34 -9.13 -10.80 8.08
N ASN A 35 -8.69 -11.59 9.04
CA ASN A 35 -9.39 -11.77 10.31
C ASN A 35 -9.21 -10.57 11.27
N LYS A 36 -8.05 -9.90 11.22
CA LYS A 36 -7.72 -8.78 12.11
C LYS A 36 -8.44 -7.49 11.73
N ILE A 37 -8.58 -7.21 10.44
CA ILE A 37 -9.17 -5.98 9.93
C ILE A 37 -10.68 -6.19 9.76
N PRO A 38 -11.55 -5.36 10.36
CA PRO A 38 -12.99 -5.55 10.25
C PRO A 38 -13.49 -5.30 8.82
N LEU A 39 -14.49 -6.09 8.37
CA LEU A 39 -15.13 -5.93 7.06
C LEU A 39 -15.68 -4.50 6.85
N LYS A 40 -16.24 -3.91 7.90
CA LYS A 40 -16.70 -2.52 7.90
C LYS A 40 -15.83 -1.69 8.83
N SER A 41 -15.12 -0.72 8.28
CA SER A 41 -14.29 0.21 9.04
C SER A 41 -15.10 1.44 9.46
N ASN A 42 -14.94 1.88 10.70
CA ASN A 42 -15.55 3.12 11.19
C ASN A 42 -14.65 4.33 10.90
N LYS A 43 -14.73 4.83 9.67
CA LYS A 43 -13.96 6.01 9.22
C LYS A 43 -14.13 7.23 10.14
N PHE A 44 -15.34 7.47 10.63
CA PHE A 44 -15.64 8.62 11.51
C PHE A 44 -14.90 8.52 12.84
N LYS A 45 -14.95 7.35 13.50
CA LYS A 45 -14.23 7.08 14.76
C LYS A 45 -12.72 7.38 14.61
N TYR A 46 -12.10 6.84 13.57
CA TYR A 46 -10.65 7.01 13.37
C TYR A 46 -10.27 8.43 12.96
N ARG A 47 -11.11 9.12 12.18
CA ARG A 47 -10.90 10.55 11.89
C ARG A 47 -10.93 11.40 13.15
N LYS A 48 -11.91 11.18 14.04
CA LYS A 48 -11.99 11.87 15.34
C LYS A 48 -10.72 11.61 16.18
N MET A 49 -10.27 10.36 16.25
CA MET A 49 -9.06 9.98 17.00
C MET A 49 -7.80 10.66 16.46
N LEU A 50 -7.69 10.82 15.16
CA LEU A 50 -6.55 11.47 14.49
C LEU A 50 -6.71 13.01 14.38
N LYS A 51 -7.77 13.58 14.97
CA LYS A 51 -8.12 15.02 14.92
C LYS A 51 -8.25 15.53 13.47
N LEU A 52 -8.97 14.76 12.63
CA LEU A 52 -9.28 15.07 11.24
C LEU A 52 -10.76 15.42 11.11
N LYS A 53 -11.08 16.41 10.26
CA LYS A 53 -12.47 16.77 9.95
C LYS A 53 -13.10 15.72 9.01
N SER A 54 -14.42 15.60 9.03
CA SER A 54 -15.16 14.59 8.26
C SER A 54 -14.98 14.71 6.73
N LYS A 55 -14.84 15.95 6.22
CA LYS A 55 -14.73 16.24 4.77
C LYS A 55 -13.31 16.48 4.27
N GLU A 56 -12.29 16.46 5.14
CA GLU A 56 -10.89 16.64 4.71
C GLU A 56 -10.45 15.57 3.73
N LEU A 57 -9.69 15.96 2.72
CA LEU A 57 -8.96 15.02 1.87
C LEU A 57 -7.75 14.49 2.65
N VAL A 58 -7.73 13.20 2.92
CA VAL A 58 -6.67 12.54 3.69
C VAL A 58 -5.98 11.52 2.81
N ILE A 59 -4.67 11.65 2.66
CA ILE A 59 -3.82 10.81 1.83
C ILE A 59 -2.83 10.08 2.74
N ALA A 60 -2.83 8.75 2.70
CA ALA A 60 -1.85 7.94 3.41
C ALA A 60 -0.61 7.74 2.54
N LEU A 61 0.57 7.99 3.09
CA LEU A 61 1.85 7.78 2.42
C LEU A 61 2.62 6.69 3.17
N LEU A 62 2.83 5.54 2.53
CA LEU A 62 3.47 4.37 3.13
C LEU A 62 4.81 4.09 2.42
N PRO A 63 5.91 4.69 2.86
CA PRO A 63 7.21 4.53 2.20
C PRO A 63 7.84 3.14 2.37
N GLY A 64 7.24 2.28 3.18
CA GLY A 64 7.72 0.95 3.54
C GLY A 64 8.08 0.84 5.01
N SER A 65 8.54 -0.34 5.41
CA SER A 65 8.90 -0.65 6.80
C SER A 65 10.39 -0.95 6.98
N ARG A 66 11.06 -1.38 5.93
CA ARG A 66 12.50 -1.67 5.92
C ARG A 66 13.29 -0.43 5.55
N MET A 67 14.51 -0.30 6.09
CA MET A 67 15.36 0.88 5.85
C MET A 67 15.67 1.12 4.36
N GLY A 68 15.85 0.05 3.59
CA GLY A 68 16.05 0.15 2.13
C GLY A 68 14.84 0.75 1.42
N GLU A 69 13.63 0.32 1.80
CA GLU A 69 12.37 0.86 1.28
C GLU A 69 12.21 2.35 1.64
N LEU A 70 12.46 2.70 2.90
CA LEU A 70 12.39 4.09 3.39
C LEU A 70 13.34 5.01 2.61
N LYS A 71 14.59 4.56 2.40
CA LYS A 71 15.58 5.33 1.62
C LYS A 71 15.15 5.52 0.16
N ALA A 72 14.50 4.51 -0.43
CA ALA A 72 14.10 4.55 -1.83
C ALA A 72 12.83 5.40 -2.09
N HIS A 73 11.91 5.46 -1.11
CA HIS A 73 10.58 5.99 -1.38
C HIS A 73 10.22 7.27 -0.62
N THR A 74 10.85 7.54 0.55
CA THR A 74 10.39 8.63 1.42
C THR A 74 10.43 9.99 0.72
N ASP A 75 11.56 10.35 0.10
CA ASP A 75 11.70 11.66 -0.56
C ASP A 75 10.71 11.80 -1.72
N THR A 76 10.56 10.76 -2.55
CA THR A 76 9.57 10.73 -3.63
C THR A 76 8.14 10.98 -3.12
N LEU A 77 7.76 10.39 -1.97
CA LEU A 77 6.43 10.58 -1.40
C LEU A 77 6.24 11.97 -0.79
N LEU A 78 7.29 12.56 -0.20
CA LEU A 78 7.25 13.92 0.31
C LEU A 78 7.07 14.94 -0.82
N GLU A 79 7.84 14.82 -1.90
CA GLU A 79 7.71 15.66 -3.09
C GLU A 79 6.34 15.45 -3.77
N THR A 80 5.84 14.21 -3.84
CA THR A 80 4.47 13.93 -4.32
C THR A 80 3.42 14.66 -3.49
N ALA A 81 3.60 14.71 -2.16
CA ALA A 81 2.69 15.44 -1.29
C ALA A 81 2.73 16.96 -1.52
N GLN A 82 3.91 17.52 -1.80
CA GLN A 82 4.04 18.94 -2.17
C GLN A 82 3.32 19.26 -3.47
N ASN A 83 3.51 18.46 -4.53
CA ASN A 83 2.80 18.63 -5.79
C ASN A 83 1.27 18.51 -5.61
N LEU A 84 0.83 17.60 -4.74
CA LEU A 84 -0.60 17.46 -4.42
C LEU A 84 -1.17 18.66 -3.67
N LEU A 85 -0.37 19.39 -2.88
CA LEU A 85 -0.80 20.62 -2.21
C LEU A 85 -1.03 21.78 -3.19
N GLU A 86 -0.38 21.80 -4.34
CA GLU A 86 -0.63 22.79 -5.37
C GLU A 86 -2.07 22.69 -5.92
N VAL A 87 -2.59 21.46 -6.03
CA VAL A 87 -3.97 21.19 -6.53
C VAL A 87 -4.98 21.11 -5.39
N HIS A 88 -4.56 20.62 -4.22
CA HIS A 88 -5.38 20.39 -3.03
C HIS A 88 -4.73 21.02 -1.79
N PRO A 89 -4.77 22.35 -1.60
CA PRO A 89 -4.02 23.06 -0.56
C PRO A 89 -4.34 22.60 0.88
N ASP A 90 -5.56 22.12 1.10
CA ASP A 90 -6.04 21.64 2.40
C ASP A 90 -5.86 20.15 2.65
N ALA A 91 -5.29 19.41 1.69
CA ALA A 91 -5.06 17.96 1.85
C ALA A 91 -4.19 17.66 3.07
N LYS A 92 -4.51 16.58 3.77
CA LYS A 92 -3.77 16.09 4.94
C LYS A 92 -3.01 14.82 4.55
N PHE A 93 -1.75 14.76 4.93
CA PHE A 93 -0.88 13.61 4.66
C PHE A 93 -0.53 12.91 5.97
N LEU A 94 -0.67 11.58 5.97
CA LEU A 94 -0.36 10.75 7.14
C LEU A 94 0.68 9.70 6.75
N ILE A 95 1.80 9.69 7.46
CA ILE A 95 2.85 8.68 7.30
C ILE A 95 2.87 7.80 8.55
N PRO A 96 2.57 6.49 8.46
CA PRO A 96 2.82 5.56 9.55
C PRO A 96 4.32 5.20 9.61
N ALA A 97 4.88 5.09 10.82
CA ALA A 97 6.20 4.53 11.05
C ALA A 97 6.12 3.35 12.01
N THR A 98 6.81 2.26 11.73
CA THR A 98 6.69 1.00 12.48
C THR A 98 7.41 1.03 13.83
N ASN A 99 8.56 1.73 13.93
CA ASN A 99 9.41 1.79 15.10
C ASN A 99 10.16 3.12 15.20
N ASP A 100 10.89 3.34 16.29
CA ASP A 100 11.59 4.61 16.55
C ASP A 100 12.70 4.90 15.55
N LYS A 101 13.40 3.90 15.04
CA LYS A 101 14.43 4.04 14.00
C LYS A 101 13.80 4.62 12.71
N ASN A 102 12.64 4.10 12.33
CA ASN A 102 11.90 4.58 11.16
C ASN A 102 11.35 5.99 11.39
N VAL A 103 10.84 6.28 12.61
CA VAL A 103 10.43 7.64 13.00
C VAL A 103 11.58 8.61 12.88
N HIS A 104 12.76 8.27 13.42
CA HIS A 104 13.95 9.13 13.35
C HIS A 104 14.37 9.41 11.90
N PHE A 105 14.45 8.37 11.07
CA PHE A 105 14.80 8.50 9.66
C PHE A 105 13.81 9.40 8.90
N ILE A 106 12.51 9.13 9.01
CA ILE A 106 11.49 9.89 8.30
C ILE A 106 11.43 11.35 8.79
N LYS A 107 11.59 11.60 10.09
CA LYS A 107 11.70 12.95 10.65
C LYS A 107 12.89 13.73 10.03
N GLY A 108 14.04 13.09 9.87
CA GLY A 108 15.18 13.69 9.20
C GLY A 108 14.85 14.12 7.76
N ARG A 109 14.16 13.26 7.00
CA ARG A 109 13.74 13.58 5.63
C ARG A 109 12.71 14.71 5.58
N ILE A 110 11.74 14.73 6.49
CA ILE A 110 10.74 15.82 6.59
C ILE A 110 11.43 17.16 6.91
N ARG A 111 12.48 17.20 7.74
CA ARG A 111 13.23 18.44 8.02
C ARG A 111 13.91 18.99 6.77
N ASN A 112 14.47 18.12 5.94
CA ASN A 112 15.15 18.52 4.71
C ASN A 112 14.16 18.85 3.57
N ASN A 113 12.94 18.32 3.64
CA ASN A 113 11.90 18.52 2.65
C ASN A 113 10.54 18.80 3.36
N PRO A 114 10.36 20.02 3.93
CA PRO A 114 9.17 20.35 4.71
C PRO A 114 7.90 20.28 3.88
N THR A 115 6.94 19.51 4.35
CA THR A 115 5.64 19.35 3.68
C THR A 115 4.53 19.82 4.60
N LYS A 116 3.72 20.77 4.14
CA LYS A 116 2.55 21.29 4.86
C LYS A 116 1.55 20.18 5.14
N ASN A 117 0.80 20.29 6.24
CA ASN A 117 -0.30 19.38 6.55
C ASN A 117 0.08 17.89 6.68
N LEU A 118 1.36 17.59 6.94
CA LEU A 118 1.87 16.23 7.07
C LEU A 118 2.04 15.86 8.55
N LYS A 119 1.57 14.66 8.91
CA LYS A 119 1.76 14.08 10.24
C LYS A 119 2.44 12.71 10.14
N LEU A 120 3.55 12.56 10.83
CA LEU A 120 4.23 11.28 11.07
C LEU A 120 3.68 10.66 12.35
N ILE A 121 3.20 9.43 12.30
CA ILE A 121 2.55 8.75 13.41
C ILE A 121 3.19 7.37 13.59
N LYS A 122 3.69 7.09 14.81
CA LYS A 122 4.24 5.77 15.14
C LYS A 122 3.09 4.76 15.29
N GLY A 123 3.17 3.65 14.60
CA GLY A 123 2.09 2.66 14.54
C GLY A 123 0.84 3.18 13.86
N LYS A 124 -0.32 2.75 14.30
CA LYS A 124 -1.65 3.20 13.89
C LYS A 124 -1.93 3.13 12.38
N VAL A 125 -1.36 2.13 11.70
CA VAL A 125 -1.52 1.96 10.24
C VAL A 125 -3.00 1.75 9.90
N ASP A 126 -3.72 0.93 10.67
CA ASP A 126 -5.13 0.62 10.43
C ASP A 126 -6.02 1.86 10.61
N GLU A 127 -5.74 2.70 11.62
CA GLU A 127 -6.45 3.96 11.85
C GLU A 127 -6.19 4.98 10.73
N ILE A 128 -4.93 5.07 10.29
CA ILE A 128 -4.52 5.92 9.17
C ILE A 128 -5.24 5.49 7.89
N LEU A 129 -5.18 4.21 7.54
CA LEU A 129 -5.83 3.68 6.33
C LEU A 129 -7.34 3.84 6.39
N SER A 130 -7.96 3.54 7.53
CA SER A 130 -9.42 3.73 7.71
C SER A 130 -9.84 5.18 7.50
N SER A 131 -9.02 6.14 7.95
CA SER A 131 -9.29 7.57 7.86
C SER A 131 -9.06 8.16 6.47
N SER A 132 -8.23 7.51 5.66
CA SER A 132 -7.77 8.03 4.38
C SER A 132 -8.82 7.93 3.27
N ASN A 133 -8.63 8.75 2.22
CA ASN A 133 -9.37 8.69 0.98
C ASN A 133 -8.64 7.85 -0.07
N ILE A 134 -7.31 7.94 -0.09
CA ILE A 134 -6.41 7.22 -0.98
C ILE A 134 -5.10 6.92 -0.24
N ALA A 135 -4.37 5.90 -0.69
CA ALA A 135 -3.03 5.58 -0.20
C ALA A 135 -2.03 5.54 -1.36
N ILE A 136 -0.80 6.01 -1.12
CA ILE A 136 0.35 5.79 -2.01
C ILE A 136 1.37 4.99 -1.21
N ALA A 137 1.69 3.79 -1.67
CA ALA A 137 2.41 2.83 -0.85
C ALA A 137 3.52 2.09 -1.61
N ALA A 138 4.63 1.84 -0.94
CA ALA A 138 5.63 0.89 -1.41
C ALA A 138 5.02 -0.50 -1.58
N SER A 139 5.44 -1.22 -2.63
CA SER A 139 5.01 -2.58 -2.89
C SER A 139 5.35 -3.51 -1.71
N GLY A 140 4.44 -4.43 -1.39
CA GLY A 140 4.57 -5.40 -0.30
C GLY A 140 3.23 -5.69 0.37
N THR A 141 3.29 -6.24 1.59
CA THR A 141 2.11 -6.56 2.41
C THR A 141 1.22 -5.36 2.72
N ALA A 142 1.77 -4.14 2.67
CA ALA A 142 0.98 -2.92 2.82
C ALA A 142 -0.13 -2.80 1.77
N SER A 143 0.08 -3.29 0.54
CA SER A 143 -0.94 -3.27 -0.51
C SER A 143 -2.17 -4.12 -0.15
N LEU A 144 -1.97 -5.29 0.48
CA LEU A 144 -3.06 -6.11 1.00
C LEU A 144 -3.77 -5.40 2.15
N GLN A 145 -3.04 -4.81 3.09
CA GLN A 145 -3.63 -4.08 4.21
C GLN A 145 -4.50 -2.92 3.73
N ILE A 146 -4.05 -2.15 2.72
CA ILE A 146 -4.83 -1.08 2.09
C ILE A 146 -6.10 -1.63 1.44
N ALA A 147 -6.00 -2.77 0.73
CA ALA A 147 -7.14 -3.43 0.11
C ALA A 147 -8.18 -3.88 1.15
N LEU A 148 -7.75 -4.46 2.26
CA LEU A 148 -8.63 -4.84 3.37
C LEU A 148 -9.33 -3.64 4.02
N HIS A 149 -8.74 -2.44 3.95
CA HIS A 149 -9.40 -1.17 4.32
C HIS A 149 -10.25 -0.55 3.19
N LYS A 150 -10.36 -1.21 2.02
CA LYS A 150 -11.17 -0.81 0.85
C LYS A 150 -10.80 0.58 0.34
N LYS A 151 -9.50 0.91 0.34
CA LYS A 151 -9.03 2.22 -0.13
C LYS A 151 -8.46 2.15 -1.53
N PRO A 152 -8.78 3.10 -2.40
CA PRO A 152 -8.00 3.35 -3.61
C PRO A 152 -6.53 3.50 -3.28
N MET A 153 -5.65 3.01 -4.14
CA MET A 153 -4.23 3.10 -3.90
C MET A 153 -3.42 3.23 -5.18
N ILE A 154 -2.20 3.73 -5.03
CA ILE A 154 -1.13 3.67 -6.03
C ILE A 154 0.01 2.91 -5.39
N ILE A 155 0.51 1.88 -6.06
CA ILE A 155 1.66 1.12 -5.59
C ILE A 155 2.91 1.60 -6.30
N ILE A 156 3.94 1.90 -5.51
CA ILE A 156 5.24 2.34 -6.01
C ILE A 156 6.32 1.31 -5.70
N TYR A 157 7.31 1.24 -6.57
CA TYR A 157 8.51 0.47 -6.32
C TYR A 157 9.70 1.14 -6.99
N LYS A 158 10.72 1.44 -6.17
CA LYS A 158 12.06 1.84 -6.60
C LYS A 158 13.06 0.88 -5.98
N GLY A 159 13.85 0.24 -6.79
CA GLY A 159 14.89 -0.68 -6.36
C GLY A 159 16.12 -0.60 -7.24
N SER A 160 17.14 -1.43 -6.96
CA SER A 160 18.29 -1.56 -7.83
C SER A 160 17.84 -1.94 -9.25
N TRP A 161 18.37 -1.28 -10.27
CA TRP A 161 18.09 -1.59 -11.67
C TRP A 161 18.42 -3.03 -12.02
N ILE A 162 19.50 -3.56 -11.44
CA ILE A 162 19.93 -4.95 -11.64
C ILE A 162 18.86 -5.91 -11.09
N SER A 163 18.42 -5.70 -9.84
CA SER A 163 17.39 -6.52 -9.21
C SER A 163 16.06 -6.43 -9.95
N TYR A 164 15.69 -5.25 -10.43
CA TYR A 164 14.48 -5.04 -11.23
C TYR A 164 14.56 -5.76 -12.57
N PHE A 165 15.70 -5.70 -13.27
CA PHE A 165 15.89 -6.35 -14.55
C PHE A 165 15.86 -7.88 -14.41
N ILE A 166 16.55 -8.43 -13.41
CA ILE A 166 16.51 -9.87 -13.10
C ILE A 166 15.07 -10.29 -12.77
N TRP A 167 14.38 -9.54 -11.91
CA TRP A 167 12.98 -9.81 -11.59
C TRP A 167 12.09 -9.77 -12.84
N LYS A 168 12.28 -8.80 -13.73
CA LYS A 168 11.52 -8.68 -14.98
C LYS A 168 11.75 -9.88 -15.93
N MET A 169 12.95 -10.42 -15.94
CA MET A 169 13.27 -11.61 -16.75
C MET A 169 12.72 -12.91 -16.18
N VAL A 170 12.72 -13.04 -14.85
CA VAL A 170 12.39 -14.30 -14.15
C VAL A 170 10.94 -14.34 -13.64
N ARG A 171 10.25 -13.20 -13.66
CA ARG A 171 8.89 -13.11 -13.10
C ARG A 171 7.89 -13.98 -13.86
N LEU A 172 7.20 -14.83 -13.11
CA LEU A 172 6.04 -15.59 -13.58
C LEU A 172 4.73 -14.80 -13.50
N ILE A 173 4.71 -13.72 -12.72
CA ILE A 173 3.52 -12.90 -12.44
C ILE A 173 3.82 -11.45 -12.87
N PRO A 174 2.96 -10.82 -13.70
CA PRO A 174 3.20 -9.48 -14.24
C PRO A 174 3.06 -8.36 -13.20
N ASN A 175 2.30 -8.58 -12.14
CA ASN A 175 1.95 -7.59 -11.13
C ASN A 175 2.87 -7.65 -9.90
N VAL A 176 3.00 -6.53 -9.20
CA VAL A 176 3.77 -6.41 -7.95
C VAL A 176 2.90 -6.15 -6.72
N SER A 177 1.66 -5.71 -6.90
CA SER A 177 0.71 -5.51 -5.82
C SER A 177 -0.09 -6.78 -5.54
N LEU A 178 -0.22 -7.14 -4.27
CA LEU A 178 -1.01 -8.30 -3.87
C LEU A 178 -2.46 -8.25 -4.38
N PRO A 179 -3.18 -7.12 -4.36
CA PRO A 179 -4.54 -7.08 -4.90
C PRO A 179 -4.64 -7.42 -6.38
N ASN A 180 -3.71 -6.96 -7.23
CA ASN A 180 -3.70 -7.31 -8.65
C ASN A 180 -3.38 -8.79 -8.85
N ILE A 181 -2.46 -9.34 -8.05
CA ILE A 181 -2.08 -10.75 -8.08
C ILE A 181 -3.26 -11.63 -7.64
N LEU A 182 -3.87 -11.31 -6.51
CA LEU A 182 -4.93 -12.13 -5.90
C LEU A 182 -6.22 -12.16 -6.73
N LEU A 183 -6.55 -11.02 -7.35
CA LEU A 183 -7.73 -10.92 -8.21
C LEU A 183 -7.42 -11.26 -9.69
N ASN A 184 -6.14 -11.54 -10.00
CA ASN A 184 -5.66 -11.74 -11.38
C ASN A 184 -6.16 -10.64 -12.35
N GLU A 185 -6.10 -9.40 -11.87
CA GLU A 185 -6.54 -8.22 -12.62
C GLU A 185 -5.56 -7.07 -12.45
N ASN A 186 -5.42 -6.23 -13.48
CA ASN A 186 -4.57 -5.05 -13.44
C ASN A 186 -5.42 -3.78 -13.25
N PHE A 187 -5.94 -3.57 -12.03
CA PHE A 187 -6.83 -2.46 -11.71
C PHE A 187 -6.27 -1.48 -10.68
N VAL A 188 -5.28 -1.89 -9.88
CA VAL A 188 -4.51 -1.01 -9.00
C VAL A 188 -3.34 -0.46 -9.81
N PRO A 189 -3.16 0.87 -9.93
CA PRO A 189 -2.01 1.47 -10.59
C PRO A 189 -0.69 1.08 -9.91
N GLU A 190 0.25 0.58 -10.71
CA GLU A 190 1.60 0.23 -10.29
C GLU A 190 2.61 1.13 -11.01
N MET A 191 3.26 2.01 -10.24
CA MET A 191 4.24 2.97 -10.73
C MET A 191 5.64 2.48 -10.34
N LEU A 192 6.33 1.85 -11.31
CA LEU A 192 7.59 1.15 -11.05
C LEU A 192 8.77 1.94 -11.60
N GLN A 193 9.89 1.96 -10.86
CA GLN A 193 11.18 2.54 -11.25
C GLN A 193 11.05 3.97 -11.79
N HIS A 194 11.27 4.18 -13.09
CA HIS A 194 11.22 5.48 -13.76
C HIS A 194 9.82 6.13 -13.76
N ARG A 195 8.76 5.35 -13.53
CA ARG A 195 7.40 5.87 -13.38
C ARG A 195 7.06 6.29 -11.96
N ALA A 196 7.85 5.86 -10.96
CA ALA A 196 7.67 6.24 -9.56
C ALA A 196 8.30 7.61 -9.28
N ILE A 197 7.88 8.64 -10.02
CA ILE A 197 8.35 10.04 -9.87
C ILE A 197 7.22 10.94 -9.38
N PRO A 198 7.52 12.00 -8.61
CA PRO A 198 6.53 12.83 -7.93
C PRO A 198 5.43 13.36 -8.82
N ASN A 199 5.76 13.88 -9.99
CA ASN A 199 4.78 14.46 -10.93
C ASN A 199 3.74 13.41 -11.40
N LEU A 200 4.21 12.25 -11.88
CA LEU A 200 3.30 11.19 -12.35
C LEU A 200 2.47 10.61 -11.20
N LEU A 201 3.02 10.54 -10.00
CA LEU A 201 2.30 10.06 -8.82
C LEU A 201 1.20 11.04 -8.39
N SER A 202 1.49 12.34 -8.39
CA SER A 202 0.51 13.38 -8.05
C SER A 202 -0.60 13.47 -9.10
N GLU A 203 -0.28 13.43 -10.38
CA GLU A 203 -1.26 13.37 -11.47
C GLU A 203 -2.20 12.16 -11.30
N LYS A 204 -1.64 10.95 -11.14
CA LYS A 204 -2.43 9.73 -10.95
C LYS A 204 -3.27 9.77 -9.66
N ALA A 205 -2.76 10.36 -8.58
CA ALA A 205 -3.54 10.54 -7.36
C ALA A 205 -4.72 11.49 -7.57
N CYS A 206 -4.52 12.61 -8.28
CA CYS A 206 -5.59 13.55 -8.64
C CYS A 206 -6.68 12.89 -9.50
N GLU A 207 -6.30 12.07 -10.49
CA GLU A 207 -7.26 11.29 -11.28
C GLU A 207 -8.13 10.40 -10.38
N ILE A 208 -7.50 9.62 -9.50
CA ILE A 208 -8.20 8.70 -8.60
C ILE A 208 -9.10 9.44 -7.62
N ILE A 209 -8.66 10.57 -7.08
CA ILE A 209 -9.44 11.39 -6.14
C ILE A 209 -10.72 11.92 -6.78
N LYS A 210 -10.65 12.31 -8.06
CA LYS A 210 -11.79 12.82 -8.83
C LYS A 210 -12.74 11.70 -9.27
N ASP A 211 -12.25 10.48 -9.48
CA ASP A 211 -13.03 9.36 -10.02
C ASP A 211 -13.79 8.60 -8.92
N LYS A 212 -15.01 9.07 -8.65
CA LYS A 212 -15.92 8.40 -7.70
C LYS A 212 -16.37 7.01 -8.19
N LYS A 213 -16.42 6.76 -9.51
CA LYS A 213 -16.80 5.45 -10.07
C LYS A 213 -15.69 4.44 -9.80
N TYR A 214 -14.44 4.82 -10.02
CA TYR A 214 -13.28 4.01 -9.68
C TYR A 214 -13.26 3.67 -8.18
N SER A 215 -13.46 4.66 -7.31
CA SER A 215 -13.48 4.44 -5.85
C SER A 215 -14.55 3.40 -5.43
N LYS A 216 -15.76 3.45 -6.00
CA LYS A 216 -16.81 2.45 -5.75
C LYS A 216 -16.45 1.07 -6.29
N LYS A 217 -15.84 0.99 -7.49
CA LYS A 217 -15.35 -0.25 -8.08
C LYS A 217 -14.29 -0.91 -7.20
N ILE A 218 -13.34 -0.12 -6.68
CA ILE A 218 -12.31 -0.56 -5.74
C ILE A 218 -12.94 -1.13 -4.47
N GLU A 219 -13.86 -0.40 -3.86
CA GLU A 219 -14.55 -0.84 -2.64
C GLU A 219 -15.27 -2.18 -2.86
N PHE A 220 -15.97 -2.34 -3.98
CA PHE A 220 -16.66 -3.59 -4.33
C PHE A 220 -15.68 -4.76 -4.46
N LYS A 221 -14.59 -4.59 -5.26
CA LYS A 221 -13.59 -5.63 -5.48
C LYS A 221 -12.87 -6.02 -4.19
N PHE A 222 -12.51 -5.04 -3.36
CA PHE A 222 -11.83 -5.30 -2.11
C PHE A 222 -12.74 -5.86 -1.02
N ASN A 223 -14.03 -5.58 -1.06
CA ASN A 223 -15.00 -6.27 -0.20
C ASN A 223 -15.10 -7.76 -0.55
N ARG A 224 -15.05 -8.12 -1.83
CA ARG A 224 -15.00 -9.50 -2.28
C ARG A 224 -13.70 -10.17 -1.83
N LEU A 225 -12.54 -9.55 -2.15
CA LEU A 225 -11.22 -10.05 -1.73
C LEU A 225 -11.11 -10.29 -0.22
N HIS A 226 -11.80 -9.50 0.59
CA HIS A 226 -11.75 -9.62 2.05
C HIS A 226 -12.61 -10.78 2.59
N LYS A 227 -13.59 -11.24 1.81
CA LYS A 227 -14.49 -12.35 2.21
C LYS A 227 -13.94 -13.71 1.74
N ASP A 228 -13.25 -13.72 0.62
CA ASP A 228 -12.61 -14.89 0.02
C ASP A 228 -11.31 -15.25 0.76
#